data_ff3bbaaaa0c03e851f23e199da462e67
#
_entry.id   ff3bbaaaa0c03e851f23e199da462e67
#
_cell.length_a   1.000
_cell.length_b   1.000
_cell.length_c   1.000
_cell.angle_alpha   90.00
_cell.angle_beta   90.00
_cell.angle_gamma   90.00
#
_symmetry.space_group_name_H-M   'P 1'
#
loop_
_entity.id
_entity.type
_entity.pdbx_description
1 polymer ?
#
loop_
_entity_poly.entity_id
_entity_poly.type
_entity_poly.pdbx_seq_one_letter_code
_entity_poly.pdbx_strand_id
1 'polypeptide(L)'
;MKNIFKTLIPCLALSVALTGCYDEMDDKAVIDAQHALANTPSVSMASATALDYASASVAGSLSAVEGVVEAGFMVATAADFSDAKIYTVDNIASTFEMTLSGLAEQTTYSVKAYAFLGDDRIVYSEASSITTPQAPPLSAELLTGKTYTASVTSYFGSNYTFAVTLVADAADPTKI
;
A
#
# COMPACT_ATOMS: atom_id res chain seq x y z
N MET A 1 16.33 -44.68 -18.81
CA MET A 1 15.52 -44.93 -17.61
C MET A 1 15.56 -43.69 -16.76
N LYS A 2 14.86 -42.66 -17.14
CA LYS A 2 14.67 -41.41 -16.37
C LYS A 2 13.28 -40.87 -16.73
N ASN A 3 12.50 -40.49 -15.78
CA ASN A 3 11.19 -39.80 -15.85
C ASN A 3 9.90 -40.59 -15.62
N ILE A 4 9.91 -41.58 -14.70
CA ILE A 4 8.65 -42.24 -14.26
C ILE A 4 8.16 -41.75 -12.90
N PHE A 5 8.92 -40.87 -12.21
CA PHE A 5 8.62 -40.50 -10.80
C PHE A 5 7.87 -39.17 -10.63
N LYS A 6 7.49 -38.47 -11.69
CA LYS A 6 6.83 -37.13 -11.56
C LYS A 6 5.32 -37.12 -11.73
N THR A 7 4.69 -38.27 -12.02
CA THR A 7 3.25 -38.34 -12.32
C THR A 7 2.43 -39.15 -11.29
N LEU A 8 3.04 -39.59 -10.20
CA LEU A 8 2.38 -40.51 -9.25
C LEU A 8 1.94 -39.89 -7.92
N ILE A 9 2.13 -38.58 -7.71
CA ILE A 9 1.76 -37.94 -6.43
C ILE A 9 0.30 -37.45 -6.34
N PRO A 10 -0.43 -37.11 -7.44
CA PRO A 10 -1.81 -36.69 -7.28
C PRO A 10 -2.84 -37.82 -7.11
N CYS A 11 -2.49 -39.09 -7.39
CA CYS A 11 -3.45 -40.19 -7.24
C CYS A 11 -3.52 -40.83 -5.86
N LEU A 12 -2.58 -40.55 -4.95
CA LEU A 12 -2.58 -41.18 -3.64
C LEU A 12 -3.43 -40.45 -2.59
N ALA A 13 -3.89 -39.22 -2.87
CA ALA A 13 -4.79 -38.50 -1.98
C ALA A 13 -6.28 -38.86 -2.17
N LEU A 14 -6.61 -39.59 -3.23
CA LEU A 14 -8.00 -39.94 -3.56
C LEU A 14 -8.41 -41.35 -3.10
N SER A 15 -7.51 -42.18 -2.56
CA SER A 15 -7.80 -43.56 -2.20
C SER A 15 -8.20 -43.80 -0.75
N VAL A 16 -8.29 -42.77 0.09
CA VAL A 16 -8.68 -42.91 1.50
C VAL A 16 -10.18 -42.66 1.74
N ALA A 17 -10.93 -42.19 0.74
CA ALA A 17 -12.33 -41.78 0.89
C ALA A 17 -13.38 -42.88 0.55
N LEU A 18 -12.98 -44.15 0.39
CA LEU A 18 -13.92 -45.19 -0.06
C LEU A 18 -14.27 -46.27 0.96
N THR A 19 -14.01 -46.03 2.24
CA THR A 19 -14.48 -46.96 3.27
C THR A 19 -15.24 -46.23 4.37
N GLY A 20 -16.54 -46.14 4.22
CA GLY A 20 -17.43 -45.95 5.36
C GLY A 20 -18.35 -44.74 5.31
N CYS A 21 -19.62 -45.03 5.30
CA CYS A 21 -20.78 -44.15 5.55
C CYS A 21 -20.86 -42.88 4.71
N TYR A 22 -21.71 -42.95 3.74
CA TYR A 22 -22.29 -41.80 3.04
C TYR A 22 -23.02 -40.92 4.06
N ASP A 23 -22.38 -39.88 4.50
CA ASP A 23 -23.05 -38.79 5.19
C ASP A 23 -23.11 -37.62 4.20
N GLU A 24 -24.29 -37.39 3.62
CA GLU A 24 -24.50 -36.34 2.59
C GLU A 24 -24.13 -34.92 3.08
N MET A 25 -23.92 -34.76 4.40
CA MET A 25 -23.51 -33.48 4.97
C MET A 25 -22.02 -33.21 4.80
N ASP A 26 -21.16 -34.21 4.81
CA ASP A 26 -19.71 -34.06 4.67
C ASP A 26 -19.31 -33.70 3.23
N ASP A 27 -20.01 -34.28 2.23
CA ASP A 27 -19.76 -33.99 0.82
C ASP A 27 -20.07 -32.49 0.46
N LYS A 28 -21.13 -31.94 1.04
CA LYS A 28 -21.51 -30.55 0.83
C LYS A 28 -20.48 -29.60 1.42
N ALA A 29 -19.97 -29.85 2.62
CA ALA A 29 -18.96 -29.03 3.25
C ALA A 29 -17.63 -29.02 2.47
N VAL A 30 -17.24 -30.21 1.93
CA VAL A 30 -16.04 -30.35 1.09
C VAL A 30 -16.22 -29.62 -0.25
N ILE A 31 -17.38 -29.74 -0.88
CA ILE A 31 -17.70 -29.05 -2.14
C ILE A 31 -17.76 -27.54 -1.92
N ASP A 32 -18.41 -27.07 -0.86
CA ASP A 32 -18.50 -25.66 -0.51
C ASP A 32 -17.10 -25.07 -0.21
N ALA A 33 -16.24 -25.81 0.50
CA ALA A 33 -14.86 -25.41 0.77
C ALA A 33 -14.00 -25.38 -0.51
N GLN A 34 -14.19 -26.33 -1.41
CA GLN A 34 -13.50 -26.33 -2.72
C GLN A 34 -13.97 -25.19 -3.61
N HIS A 35 -15.26 -24.87 -3.64
CA HIS A 35 -15.82 -23.74 -4.35
C HIS A 35 -15.31 -22.41 -3.78
N ALA A 36 -15.24 -22.30 -2.46
CA ALA A 36 -14.70 -21.12 -1.79
C ALA A 36 -13.22 -20.90 -2.11
N LEU A 37 -12.42 -21.95 -2.21
CA LEU A 37 -11.01 -21.88 -2.62
C LEU A 37 -10.86 -21.55 -4.10
N ALA A 38 -11.68 -22.16 -4.97
CA ALA A 38 -11.64 -21.94 -6.42
C ALA A 38 -12.02 -20.50 -6.81
N ASN A 39 -12.87 -19.85 -6.03
CA ASN A 39 -13.38 -18.51 -6.28
C ASN A 39 -12.71 -17.43 -5.41
N THR A 40 -11.61 -17.75 -4.72
CA THR A 40 -10.90 -16.73 -3.93
C THR A 40 -10.32 -15.66 -4.85
N PRO A 41 -10.71 -14.38 -4.70
CA PRO A 41 -10.10 -13.29 -5.44
C PRO A 41 -8.59 -13.23 -5.20
N SER A 42 -7.82 -13.01 -6.24
CA SER A 42 -6.40 -12.70 -6.12
C SER A 42 -6.18 -11.20 -6.19
N VAL A 43 -5.16 -10.75 -5.46
CA VAL A 43 -4.72 -9.35 -5.44
C VAL A 43 -3.34 -9.26 -6.07
N SER A 44 -3.11 -8.23 -6.86
CA SER A 44 -1.78 -7.93 -7.40
C SER A 44 -1.46 -6.44 -7.33
N MET A 45 -0.17 -6.10 -7.16
CA MET A 45 0.32 -4.74 -7.35
C MET A 45 0.38 -4.44 -8.85
N ALA A 46 -0.27 -3.36 -9.28
CA ALA A 46 -0.20 -2.87 -10.65
C ALA A 46 0.94 -1.86 -10.82
N SER A 47 1.11 -0.96 -9.87
CA SER A 47 2.22 0.00 -9.85
C SER A 47 2.51 0.50 -8.44
N ALA A 48 3.76 0.95 -8.23
CA ALA A 48 4.20 1.63 -7.02
C ALA A 48 5.33 2.59 -7.40
N THR A 49 5.08 3.91 -7.32
CA THR A 49 6.01 4.94 -7.83
C THR A 49 6.03 6.14 -6.90
N ALA A 50 7.22 6.60 -6.53
CA ALA A 50 7.37 7.87 -5.82
C ALA A 50 6.97 9.04 -6.74
N LEU A 51 6.15 9.94 -6.22
CA LEU A 51 5.73 11.17 -6.91
C LEU A 51 6.68 12.31 -6.55
N ASP A 52 7.06 12.40 -5.29
CA ASP A 52 8.00 13.37 -4.74
C ASP A 52 8.68 12.80 -3.48
N TYR A 53 9.38 13.67 -2.74
CA TYR A 53 10.11 13.30 -1.52
C TYR A 53 9.21 12.92 -0.34
N ALA A 54 7.91 13.16 -0.41
CA ALA A 54 6.96 12.92 0.68
C ALA A 54 5.69 12.19 0.22
N SER A 55 5.59 11.82 -1.06
CA SER A 55 4.41 11.16 -1.61
C SER A 55 4.72 10.10 -2.66
N ALA A 56 3.81 9.14 -2.79
CA ALA A 56 3.90 8.07 -3.78
C ALA A 56 2.51 7.68 -4.29
N SER A 57 2.42 7.25 -5.54
CA SER A 57 1.24 6.63 -6.12
C SER A 57 1.38 5.12 -6.07
N VAL A 58 0.31 4.45 -5.64
CA VAL A 58 0.21 2.99 -5.61
C VAL A 58 -1.08 2.56 -6.27
N ALA A 59 -1.02 1.50 -7.05
CA ALA A 59 -2.18 0.91 -7.69
C ALA A 59 -2.16 -0.61 -7.54
N GLY A 60 -3.34 -1.18 -7.33
CA GLY A 60 -3.58 -2.61 -7.22
C GLY A 60 -4.69 -3.07 -8.15
N SER A 61 -4.80 -4.37 -8.33
CA SER A 61 -5.89 -4.99 -9.05
C SER A 61 -6.39 -6.25 -8.36
N LEU A 62 -7.69 -6.50 -8.53
CA LEU A 62 -8.41 -7.68 -8.06
C LEU A 62 -8.83 -8.53 -9.26
N SER A 63 -8.69 -9.83 -9.18
CA SER A 63 -9.21 -10.74 -10.21
C SER A 63 -10.74 -10.81 -10.21
N ALA A 64 -11.36 -10.57 -9.05
CA ALA A 64 -12.80 -10.43 -8.85
C ALA A 64 -13.08 -9.50 -7.67
N VAL A 65 -14.19 -8.77 -7.71
CA VAL A 65 -14.63 -7.87 -6.64
C VAL A 65 -15.63 -8.54 -5.72
N GLU A 66 -16.31 -9.58 -6.21
CA GLU A 66 -17.30 -10.31 -5.43
C GLU A 66 -16.68 -10.96 -4.20
N GLY A 67 -17.31 -10.78 -3.05
CA GLY A 67 -16.83 -11.29 -1.76
C GLY A 67 -15.74 -10.45 -1.10
N VAL A 68 -15.26 -9.38 -1.74
CA VAL A 68 -14.31 -8.43 -1.13
C VAL A 68 -15.09 -7.38 -0.35
N VAL A 69 -14.78 -7.23 0.93
CA VAL A 69 -15.42 -6.24 1.83
C VAL A 69 -14.52 -5.05 2.13
N GLU A 70 -13.22 -5.21 1.98
CA GLU A 70 -12.23 -4.13 2.12
C GLU A 70 -11.03 -4.41 1.21
N ALA A 71 -10.45 -3.37 0.63
CA ALA A 71 -9.21 -3.44 -0.14
C ALA A 71 -8.33 -2.23 0.16
N GLY A 72 -7.03 -2.37 -0.06
CA GLY A 72 -6.10 -1.30 0.20
C GLY A 72 -4.63 -1.70 0.08
N PHE A 73 -3.78 -0.96 0.78
CA PHE A 73 -2.33 -1.15 0.76
C PHE A 73 -1.75 -1.21 2.16
N MET A 74 -0.79 -2.09 2.35
CA MET A 74 0.10 -2.12 3.51
C MET A 74 1.43 -1.51 3.11
N VAL A 75 1.90 -0.56 3.90
CA VAL A 75 3.15 0.19 3.66
C VAL A 75 4.02 0.09 4.89
N ALA A 76 5.23 -0.36 4.73
CA ALA A 76 6.19 -0.56 5.80
C ALA A 76 7.59 -0.09 5.40
N THR A 77 8.42 0.27 6.37
CA THR A 77 9.87 0.44 6.16
C THR A 77 10.62 -0.88 6.36
N ALA A 78 10.06 -1.79 7.15
CA ALA A 78 10.60 -3.12 7.34
C ALA A 78 10.12 -4.09 6.23
N ALA A 79 11.02 -4.92 5.72
CA ALA A 79 10.70 -5.89 4.66
C ALA A 79 9.73 -7.00 5.14
N ASP A 80 9.67 -7.26 6.43
CA ASP A 80 8.77 -8.23 7.06
C ASP A 80 7.40 -7.64 7.41
N PHE A 81 7.17 -6.35 7.10
CA PHE A 81 5.94 -5.61 7.40
C PHE A 81 5.61 -5.52 8.90
N SER A 82 6.59 -5.64 9.79
CA SER A 82 6.39 -5.55 11.25
C SER A 82 5.96 -4.14 11.71
N ASP A 83 6.27 -3.09 10.94
CA ASP A 83 5.91 -1.69 11.18
C ASP A 83 4.82 -1.18 10.21
N ALA A 84 4.07 -2.10 9.59
CA ALA A 84 3.15 -1.75 8.52
C ALA A 84 2.04 -0.81 8.97
N LYS A 85 1.79 0.20 8.14
CA LYS A 85 0.59 1.03 8.16
C LYS A 85 -0.37 0.55 7.09
N ILE A 86 -1.65 0.53 7.43
CA ILE A 86 -2.72 0.10 6.54
C ILE A 86 -3.42 1.33 5.98
N TYR A 87 -3.66 1.33 4.68
CA TYR A 87 -4.36 2.36 3.93
C TYR A 87 -5.49 1.69 3.14
N THR A 88 -6.72 1.99 3.51
CA THR A 88 -7.93 1.44 2.88
C THR A 88 -8.40 2.35 1.76
N VAL A 89 -8.89 1.78 0.66
CA VAL A 89 -9.53 2.54 -0.42
C VAL A 89 -11.02 2.68 -0.17
N ASP A 90 -11.59 3.86 -0.51
CA ASP A 90 -13.01 4.14 -0.30
C ASP A 90 -13.93 3.38 -1.25
N ASN A 91 -13.42 2.98 -2.42
CA ASN A 91 -14.21 2.31 -3.45
C ASN A 91 -13.49 1.05 -3.92
N ILE A 92 -14.15 -0.10 -3.74
CA ILE A 92 -13.63 -1.40 -4.16
C ILE A 92 -14.00 -1.62 -5.63
N ALA A 93 -12.99 -1.68 -6.49
CA ALA A 93 -13.12 -1.94 -7.91
C ALA A 93 -12.07 -2.96 -8.37
N SER A 94 -12.20 -3.48 -9.58
CA SER A 94 -11.23 -4.41 -10.17
C SER A 94 -9.82 -3.80 -10.27
N THR A 95 -9.74 -2.48 -10.33
CA THR A 95 -8.51 -1.71 -10.18
C THR A 95 -8.75 -0.62 -9.14
N PHE A 96 -7.80 -0.41 -8.25
CA PHE A 96 -7.87 0.59 -7.20
C PHE A 96 -6.52 1.26 -7.04
N GLU A 97 -6.54 2.54 -6.74
CA GLU A 97 -5.35 3.35 -6.61
C GLU A 97 -5.48 4.36 -5.48
N MET A 98 -4.36 4.80 -4.95
CA MET A 98 -4.31 5.90 -3.99
C MET A 98 -2.97 6.60 -4.00
N THR A 99 -2.96 7.81 -3.46
CA THR A 99 -1.74 8.55 -3.18
C THR A 99 -1.40 8.44 -1.70
N LEU A 100 -0.25 7.88 -1.42
CA LEU A 100 0.37 7.89 -0.10
C LEU A 100 1.00 9.25 0.13
N SER A 101 0.80 9.84 1.30
CA SER A 101 1.37 11.13 1.68
C SER A 101 2.01 11.07 3.06
N GLY A 102 2.88 12.04 3.36
CA GLY A 102 3.58 12.08 4.65
C GLY A 102 4.67 11.03 4.78
N LEU A 103 5.23 10.58 3.65
CA LEU A 103 6.39 9.71 3.61
C LEU A 103 7.65 10.50 4.00
N ALA A 104 8.64 9.81 4.57
CA ALA A 104 9.95 10.40 4.82
C ALA A 104 10.78 10.41 3.54
N GLU A 105 11.59 11.44 3.35
CA GLU A 105 12.54 11.53 2.24
C GLU A 105 13.65 10.47 2.33
N GLN A 106 14.27 10.14 1.22
CA GLN A 106 15.38 9.16 1.11
C GLN A 106 15.08 7.83 1.80
N THR A 107 13.81 7.43 1.84
CA THR A 107 13.36 6.25 2.57
C THR A 107 12.79 5.23 1.60
N THR A 108 13.21 3.97 1.77
CA THR A 108 12.66 2.85 1.02
C THR A 108 11.50 2.23 1.79
N TYR A 109 10.36 2.11 1.12
CA TYR A 109 9.14 1.48 1.63
C TYR A 109 8.87 0.19 0.89
N SER A 110 8.48 -0.84 1.63
CA SER A 110 7.86 -2.06 1.11
C SER A 110 6.35 -1.86 1.08
N VAL A 111 5.73 -2.13 -0.06
CA VAL A 111 4.29 -1.94 -0.26
C VAL A 111 3.69 -3.21 -0.83
N LYS A 112 2.56 -3.64 -0.30
CA LYS A 112 1.74 -4.70 -0.89
C LYS A 112 0.27 -4.32 -0.86
N ALA A 113 -0.48 -4.74 -1.86
CA ALA A 113 -1.92 -4.64 -1.87
C ALA A 113 -2.53 -5.77 -1.05
N TYR A 114 -3.69 -5.51 -0.45
CA TYR A 114 -4.47 -6.52 0.26
C TYR A 114 -5.96 -6.41 -0.09
N ALA A 115 -6.66 -7.51 0.12
CA ALA A 115 -8.12 -7.53 0.15
C ALA A 115 -8.60 -8.41 1.31
N PHE A 116 -9.54 -7.89 2.08
CA PHE A 116 -10.25 -8.60 3.13
C PHE A 116 -11.56 -9.17 2.56
N LEU A 117 -11.77 -10.45 2.76
CA LEU A 117 -12.92 -11.17 2.25
C LEU A 117 -14.00 -11.31 3.33
N GLY A 118 -15.27 -11.43 2.92
CA GLY A 118 -16.39 -11.54 3.85
C GLY A 118 -16.41 -12.81 4.71
N ASP A 119 -15.45 -13.71 4.51
CA ASP A 119 -15.25 -14.94 5.27
C ASP A 119 -14.03 -14.87 6.22
N ASP A 120 -13.64 -13.66 6.61
CA ASP A 120 -12.50 -13.35 7.50
C ASP A 120 -11.12 -13.70 6.94
N ARG A 121 -11.01 -14.03 5.65
CA ARG A 121 -9.71 -14.24 4.99
C ARG A 121 -9.13 -12.94 4.45
N ILE A 122 -7.81 -12.82 4.49
CA ILE A 122 -7.07 -11.72 3.87
C ILE A 122 -6.16 -12.31 2.80
N VAL A 123 -6.23 -11.74 1.61
CA VAL A 123 -5.32 -12.05 0.50
C VAL A 123 -4.39 -10.87 0.25
N TYR A 124 -3.14 -11.18 -0.08
CA TYR A 124 -2.09 -10.20 -0.30
C TYR A 124 -1.45 -10.38 -1.67
N SER A 125 -0.98 -9.28 -2.24
CA SER A 125 -0.09 -9.31 -3.39
C SER A 125 1.35 -9.64 -3.01
N GLU A 126 2.19 -9.88 -4.01
CA GLU A 126 3.64 -9.74 -3.85
C GLU A 126 3.99 -8.30 -3.43
N ALA A 127 5.09 -8.17 -2.69
CA ALA A 127 5.57 -6.87 -2.25
C ALA A 127 6.28 -6.14 -3.39
N SER A 128 6.07 -4.83 -3.46
CA SER A 128 6.80 -3.89 -4.30
C SER A 128 7.60 -2.92 -3.44
N SER A 129 8.62 -2.29 -4.01
CA SER A 129 9.48 -1.33 -3.30
C SER A 129 9.37 0.05 -3.91
N ILE A 130 9.29 1.07 -3.06
CA ILE A 130 9.30 2.49 -3.44
C ILE A 130 10.40 3.17 -2.65
N THR A 131 11.23 3.97 -3.31
CA THR A 131 12.19 4.84 -2.62
C THR A 131 11.85 6.29 -2.92
N THR A 132 11.57 7.07 -1.88
CA THR A 132 11.33 8.51 -1.99
C THR A 132 12.66 9.23 -2.26
N PRO A 133 12.69 10.21 -3.18
CA PRO A 133 13.87 11.02 -3.41
C PRO A 133 14.15 11.96 -2.23
N GLN A 134 15.31 12.61 -2.26
CA GLN A 134 15.65 13.67 -1.34
C GLN A 134 14.79 14.90 -1.59
N ALA A 135 14.37 15.59 -0.54
CA ALA A 135 13.77 16.90 -0.66
C ALA A 135 14.78 17.89 -1.29
N PRO A 136 14.33 18.73 -2.21
CA PRO A 136 15.21 19.77 -2.74
C PRO A 136 15.69 20.67 -1.59
N PRO A 137 16.96 21.07 -1.59
CA PRO A 137 17.47 21.98 -0.57
C PRO A 137 16.68 23.30 -0.63
N LEU A 138 16.41 23.90 0.52
CA LEU A 138 15.87 25.25 0.59
C LEU A 138 16.87 26.20 -0.07
N SER A 139 16.48 26.80 -1.19
CA SER A 139 17.29 27.82 -1.88
C SER A 139 16.64 29.19 -1.75
N ALA A 140 17.44 30.22 -1.82
CA ALA A 140 16.95 31.61 -1.86
C ALA A 140 15.92 31.81 -2.98
N GLU A 141 16.09 31.12 -4.12
CA GLU A 141 15.17 31.18 -5.26
C GLU A 141 13.77 30.71 -4.93
N LEU A 142 13.62 29.62 -4.10
CA LEU A 142 12.33 29.12 -3.66
C LEU A 142 11.57 30.06 -2.73
N LEU A 143 12.30 30.89 -1.99
CA LEU A 143 11.76 31.78 -0.96
C LEU A 143 11.64 33.21 -1.44
N THR A 144 12.49 33.64 -2.39
CA THR A 144 12.53 35.01 -2.93
C THR A 144 11.21 35.40 -3.62
N GLY A 145 10.75 36.59 -3.35
CA GLY A 145 9.53 37.17 -3.95
C GLY A 145 8.23 36.65 -3.33
N LYS A 146 8.27 35.71 -2.38
CA LYS A 146 7.09 35.27 -1.62
C LYS A 146 6.85 36.19 -0.43
N THR A 147 5.58 36.47 -0.17
CA THR A 147 5.17 37.26 1.01
C THR A 147 4.73 36.29 2.11
N TYR A 148 5.31 36.43 3.28
CA TYR A 148 4.99 35.68 4.48
C TYR A 148 4.33 36.60 5.49
N THR A 149 3.40 36.06 6.27
CA THR A 149 2.77 36.77 7.38
C THR A 149 3.50 36.41 8.66
N ALA A 150 4.13 37.37 9.29
CA ALA A 150 4.72 37.21 10.61
C ALA A 150 3.78 37.78 11.67
N SER A 151 3.50 37.00 12.71
CA SER A 151 2.73 37.43 13.88
C SER A 151 3.65 37.45 15.09
N VAL A 152 3.70 38.57 15.79
CA VAL A 152 4.51 38.74 17.00
C VAL A 152 3.59 39.11 18.15
N THR A 153 3.65 38.37 19.24
CA THR A 153 2.98 38.74 20.50
C THR A 153 3.97 39.55 21.32
N SER A 154 3.63 40.80 21.60
CA SER A 154 4.47 41.62 22.47
C SER A 154 4.32 41.18 23.94
N TYR A 155 5.36 41.48 24.74
CA TYR A 155 5.35 41.28 26.19
C TYR A 155 4.16 41.97 26.91
N PHE A 156 3.62 43.05 26.31
CA PHE A 156 2.46 43.79 26.84
C PHE A 156 1.11 43.32 26.33
N GLY A 157 1.06 42.11 25.70
CA GLY A 157 -0.19 41.47 25.27
C GLY A 157 -0.79 42.01 23.99
N SER A 158 -0.10 42.89 23.26
CA SER A 158 -0.54 43.32 21.93
C SER A 158 0.03 42.41 20.86
N ASN A 159 -0.82 41.97 19.94
CA ASN A 159 -0.40 41.16 18.79
C ASN A 159 -0.24 42.04 17.55
N TYR A 160 0.91 41.95 16.91
CA TYR A 160 1.22 42.66 15.66
C TYR A 160 1.34 41.61 14.56
N THR A 161 0.75 41.92 13.42
CA THR A 161 0.85 41.12 12.20
C THR A 161 1.39 41.99 11.08
N PHE A 162 2.43 41.54 10.40
CA PHE A 162 3.03 42.26 9.27
C PHE A 162 3.43 41.29 8.17
N ALA A 163 3.40 41.79 6.94
CA ALA A 163 3.88 41.04 5.79
C ALA A 163 5.40 41.19 5.65
N VAL A 164 6.07 40.06 5.46
CA VAL A 164 7.52 40.01 5.22
C VAL A 164 7.74 39.44 3.82
N THR A 165 8.45 40.19 2.97
CA THR A 165 8.88 39.68 1.66
C THR A 165 10.35 39.35 1.74
N LEU A 166 10.72 38.13 1.46
CA LEU A 166 12.11 37.69 1.42
C LEU A 166 12.73 38.08 0.06
N VAL A 167 13.89 38.68 0.11
CA VAL A 167 14.66 39.12 -1.08
C VAL A 167 16.04 38.47 -0.97
N ALA A 168 16.50 37.86 -2.07
CA ALA A 168 17.85 37.30 -2.08
C ALA A 168 18.91 38.39 -1.87
N ASP A 169 19.96 38.05 -1.13
CA ASP A 169 21.13 38.95 -0.99
C ASP A 169 21.80 39.10 -2.35
N ALA A 170 21.98 40.35 -2.79
CA ALA A 170 22.63 40.69 -4.08
C ALA A 170 24.10 40.25 -4.10
N ALA A 171 24.77 40.15 -2.94
CA ALA A 171 26.17 39.78 -2.83
C ALA A 171 26.35 38.24 -2.66
N ASP A 172 25.34 37.57 -2.13
CA ASP A 172 25.35 36.12 -1.92
C ASP A 172 23.94 35.56 -2.14
N PRO A 173 23.63 35.11 -3.38
CA PRO A 173 22.29 34.61 -3.73
C PRO A 173 21.90 33.33 -3.00
N THR A 174 22.78 32.74 -2.20
CA THR A 174 22.44 31.59 -1.33
C THR A 174 21.88 32.03 0.02
N LYS A 175 21.90 33.33 0.33
CA LYS A 175 21.34 33.95 1.54
C LYS A 175 20.07 34.75 1.23
N ILE A 176 19.22 34.81 2.23
CA ILE A 176 17.95 35.54 2.23
C ILE A 176 18.00 36.57 3.36
#